data_f82e9f6aa841a6711c578b672fbff5ad
#
_entry.id   f82e9f6aa841a6711c578b672fbff5ad
#
_cell.length_a   1.000
_cell.length_b   1.000
_cell.length_c   1.000
_cell.angle_alpha   90.00
_cell.angle_beta   90.00
_cell.angle_gamma   90.00
#
_symmetry.space_group_name_H-M   'P 1'
#
loop_
_entity.id
_entity.type
_entity.pdbx_description
1 polymer ?
#
loop_
_entity_poly.entity_id
_entity_poly.type
_entity_poly.pdbx_seq_one_letter_code
_entity_poly.pdbx_strand_id
1 'polypeptide(L)'
;MKTFTPGEILTAEDLNSQFSELTRALTPTTAQAPVFDGGWKWSGRGGKITTVGALHILELEIVRGAFDFDRAGSEVDLCTVPSSVPVPDTTGSAWVPIGMLAGMDAYPMALILVGRTVKIRVDHQTHFTQGWRFYGQGTWIA
;
A
#
# COMPACT_ATOMS: atom_id res chain seq x y z
N MET A 1 -1.12 -25.79 1.83
CA MET A 1 -0.23 -26.53 0.92
C MET A 1 0.14 -27.85 1.57
N LYS A 2 -0.09 -28.98 0.89
CA LYS A 2 0.22 -30.32 1.41
C LYS A 2 1.74 -30.54 1.34
N THR A 3 2.31 -31.10 2.41
CA THR A 3 3.71 -31.53 2.42
C THR A 3 3.75 -33.03 2.13
N PHE A 4 4.57 -33.45 1.19
CA PHE A 4 4.72 -34.82 0.80
C PHE A 4 5.92 -35.48 1.52
N THR A 5 5.76 -36.74 1.90
CA THR A 5 6.84 -37.49 2.54
C THR A 5 7.56 -38.34 1.49
N PRO A 6 8.87 -38.63 1.67
CA PRO A 6 9.60 -39.55 0.77
C PRO A 6 8.91 -40.89 0.64
N GLY A 7 8.64 -41.35 -0.61
CA GLY A 7 7.95 -42.57 -0.91
C GLY A 7 6.42 -42.48 -1.00
N GLU A 8 5.82 -41.33 -0.75
CA GLU A 8 4.39 -41.08 -0.97
C GLU A 8 4.07 -41.06 -2.46
N ILE A 9 2.99 -41.75 -2.85
CA ILE A 9 2.51 -41.76 -4.25
C ILE A 9 1.65 -40.50 -4.44
N LEU A 10 2.08 -39.62 -5.35
CA LEU A 10 1.30 -38.49 -5.78
C LEU A 10 0.18 -38.92 -6.71
N THR A 11 -1.05 -38.60 -6.33
CA THR A 11 -2.21 -38.79 -7.21
C THR A 11 -2.42 -37.56 -8.10
N ALA A 12 -3.11 -37.74 -9.21
CA ALA A 12 -3.52 -36.59 -10.06
C ALA A 12 -4.40 -35.63 -9.30
N GLU A 13 -5.21 -36.08 -8.35
CA GLU A 13 -6.06 -35.26 -7.49
C GLU A 13 -5.22 -34.40 -6.53
N ASP A 14 -4.20 -34.97 -5.90
CA ASP A 14 -3.27 -34.24 -5.03
C ASP A 14 -2.57 -33.11 -5.83
N LEU A 15 -2.08 -33.41 -7.02
CA LEU A 15 -1.44 -32.39 -7.89
C LEU A 15 -2.40 -31.29 -8.31
N ASN A 16 -3.61 -31.65 -8.75
CA ASN A 16 -4.62 -30.66 -9.15
C ASN A 16 -5.03 -29.76 -7.99
N SER A 17 -5.15 -30.32 -6.78
CA SER A 17 -5.42 -29.54 -5.58
C SER A 17 -4.30 -28.54 -5.29
N GLN A 18 -3.03 -28.95 -5.37
CA GLN A 18 -1.88 -28.07 -5.15
C GLN A 18 -1.81 -26.95 -6.21
N PHE A 19 -2.04 -27.28 -7.48
CA PHE A 19 -2.09 -26.27 -8.54
C PHE A 19 -3.22 -25.28 -8.35
N SER A 20 -4.39 -25.72 -7.91
CA SER A 20 -5.52 -24.85 -7.62
C SER A 20 -5.24 -23.90 -6.45
N GLU A 21 -4.63 -24.40 -5.38
CA GLU A 21 -4.19 -23.57 -4.25
C GLU A 21 -3.15 -22.54 -4.69
N LEU A 22 -2.16 -22.95 -5.48
CA LEU A 22 -1.14 -22.04 -5.99
C LEU A 22 -1.74 -20.97 -6.90
N THR A 23 -2.61 -21.36 -7.82
CA THR A 23 -3.31 -20.43 -8.72
C THR A 23 -4.12 -19.41 -7.91
N ARG A 24 -4.87 -19.86 -6.89
CA ARG A 24 -5.62 -18.96 -6.02
C ARG A 24 -4.70 -17.99 -5.26
N ALA A 25 -3.57 -18.47 -4.73
CA ALA A 25 -2.61 -17.64 -4.01
C ALA A 25 -1.94 -16.57 -4.91
N LEU A 26 -1.76 -16.86 -6.20
CA LEU A 26 -1.15 -15.96 -7.18
C LEU A 26 -2.17 -15.07 -7.93
N THR A 27 -3.48 -15.33 -7.76
CA THR A 27 -4.51 -14.52 -8.41
C THR A 27 -4.60 -13.14 -7.73
N PRO A 28 -4.41 -12.04 -8.47
CA PRO A 28 -4.53 -10.71 -7.89
C PRO A 28 -5.95 -10.44 -7.39
N THR A 29 -6.06 -9.89 -6.21
CA THR A 29 -7.32 -9.38 -5.66
C THR A 29 -7.22 -7.89 -5.43
N THR A 30 -8.31 -7.16 -5.67
CA THR A 30 -8.35 -5.71 -5.45
C THR A 30 -9.14 -5.42 -4.18
N ALA A 31 -8.51 -4.70 -3.26
CA ALA A 31 -9.14 -4.22 -2.05
C ALA A 31 -9.74 -2.82 -2.25
N GLN A 32 -10.58 -2.42 -1.29
CA GLN A 32 -11.13 -1.07 -1.25
C GLN A 32 -10.01 -0.01 -1.20
N ALA A 33 -10.31 1.14 -1.76
CA ALA A 33 -9.45 2.31 -1.65
C ALA A 33 -9.26 2.69 -0.17
N PRO A 34 -8.06 3.12 0.22
CA PRO A 34 -7.80 3.63 1.56
C PRO A 34 -8.68 4.84 1.91
N VAL A 35 -8.96 5.00 3.19
CA VAL A 35 -9.64 6.19 3.71
C VAL A 35 -8.61 7.29 3.94
N PHE A 36 -8.82 8.46 3.37
CA PHE A 36 -7.91 9.59 3.49
C PHE A 36 -8.11 10.40 4.74
N ASP A 37 -6.99 10.91 5.24
CA ASP A 37 -6.90 11.83 6.36
C ASP A 37 -6.45 13.23 5.90
N GLY A 38 -6.65 14.24 6.74
CA GLY A 38 -6.01 15.54 6.59
C GLY A 38 -6.29 16.32 5.30
N GLY A 39 -7.47 16.15 4.71
CA GLY A 39 -7.87 16.90 3.52
C GLY A 39 -7.32 16.36 2.20
N TRP A 40 -6.80 15.15 2.19
CA TRP A 40 -6.46 14.41 0.98
C TRP A 40 -7.71 13.76 0.39
N LYS A 41 -7.73 13.58 -0.92
CA LYS A 41 -8.78 12.83 -1.61
C LYS A 41 -8.26 12.18 -2.89
N TRP A 42 -8.99 11.21 -3.37
CA TRP A 42 -8.70 10.62 -4.68
C TRP A 42 -8.84 11.68 -5.78
N SER A 43 -7.96 11.58 -6.77
CA SER A 43 -8.18 12.25 -8.07
C SER A 43 -9.29 11.54 -8.84
N GLY A 44 -9.63 12.05 -10.01
CA GLY A 44 -10.67 11.46 -10.86
C GLY A 44 -10.41 10.01 -11.30
N ARG A 45 -9.16 9.52 -11.18
CA ARG A 45 -8.78 8.13 -11.51
C ARG A 45 -8.83 7.19 -10.30
N GLY A 46 -8.88 7.77 -9.10
CA GLY A 46 -8.90 7.00 -7.86
C GLY A 46 -7.59 6.29 -7.55
N GLY A 47 -7.65 5.34 -6.63
CA GLY A 47 -6.54 4.49 -6.25
C GLY A 47 -7.03 3.14 -5.71
N LYS A 48 -6.11 2.21 -5.56
CA LYS A 48 -6.43 0.84 -5.17
C LYS A 48 -5.29 0.18 -4.42
N ILE A 49 -5.61 -0.89 -3.71
CA ILE A 49 -4.64 -1.84 -3.20
C ILE A 49 -4.86 -3.17 -3.92
N THR A 50 -3.84 -3.67 -4.60
CA THR A 50 -3.84 -4.99 -5.21
C THR A 50 -3.04 -5.95 -4.34
N THR A 51 -3.59 -7.13 -4.09
CA THR A 51 -2.91 -8.18 -3.30
C THR A 51 -2.63 -9.38 -4.19
N VAL A 52 -1.40 -9.89 -4.13
CA VAL A 52 -0.96 -11.14 -4.78
C VAL A 52 -0.22 -11.97 -3.75
N GLY A 53 -0.88 -13.00 -3.21
CA GLY A 53 -0.34 -13.74 -2.06
C GLY A 53 -0.12 -12.83 -0.86
N ALA A 54 1.11 -12.77 -0.37
CA ALA A 54 1.53 -11.90 0.72
C ALA A 54 1.97 -10.49 0.26
N LEU A 55 2.07 -10.25 -1.04
CA LEU A 55 2.47 -8.95 -1.59
C LEU A 55 1.24 -8.03 -1.73
N HIS A 56 1.35 -6.83 -1.19
CA HIS A 56 0.35 -5.77 -1.32
C HIS A 56 0.95 -4.58 -2.07
N ILE A 57 0.22 -4.08 -3.05
CA ILE A 57 0.61 -2.97 -3.92
C ILE A 57 -0.43 -1.87 -3.80
N LEU A 58 -0.03 -0.75 -3.22
CA LEU A 58 -0.84 0.48 -3.13
C LEU A 58 -0.51 1.38 -4.30
N GLU A 59 -1.51 1.71 -5.11
CA GLU A 59 -1.41 2.70 -6.18
C GLU A 59 -2.19 3.94 -5.76
N LEU A 60 -1.54 5.09 -5.88
CA LEU A 60 -2.07 6.38 -5.44
C LEU A 60 -2.11 7.37 -6.61
N GLU A 61 -3.28 7.93 -6.86
CA GLU A 61 -3.46 9.15 -7.62
C GLU A 61 -4.38 10.07 -6.82
N ILE A 62 -3.79 11.04 -6.15
CA ILE A 62 -4.45 11.85 -5.13
C ILE A 62 -4.31 13.33 -5.41
N VAL A 63 -5.15 14.10 -4.79
CA VAL A 63 -5.13 15.55 -4.86
C VAL A 63 -5.22 16.14 -3.46
N ARG A 64 -4.47 17.21 -3.20
CA ARG A 64 -4.64 17.99 -2.00
C ARG A 64 -6.01 18.66 -2.02
N GLY A 65 -6.80 18.43 -0.98
CA GLY A 65 -8.21 18.82 -0.90
C GLY A 65 -8.41 20.29 -0.59
N ALA A 66 -9.20 20.59 0.44
CA ALA A 66 -9.88 21.86 0.61
C ALA A 66 -9.03 23.07 1.08
N PHE A 67 -7.74 22.92 1.37
CA PHE A 67 -6.88 23.99 1.88
C PHE A 67 -5.41 23.74 1.59
N ASP A 68 -4.61 24.78 1.66
CA ASP A 68 -3.15 24.71 1.61
C ASP A 68 -2.60 24.07 2.88
N PHE A 69 -1.42 23.51 2.76
CA PHE A 69 -0.79 22.82 3.86
C PHE A 69 0.73 22.98 3.79
N ASP A 70 1.29 23.65 4.78
CA ASP A 70 2.73 23.79 4.93
C ASP A 70 3.28 22.69 5.84
N ARG A 71 4.36 22.09 5.41
CA ARG A 71 5.03 21.06 6.18
C ARG A 71 6.54 21.17 6.11
N ALA A 72 7.18 21.14 7.26
CA ALA A 72 8.62 21.12 7.39
C ALA A 72 9.09 19.81 8.04
N GLY A 73 9.92 19.07 7.34
CA GLY A 73 10.76 17.99 7.89
C GLY A 73 10.10 16.93 8.77
N SER A 74 8.84 16.53 8.52
CA SER A 74 8.15 15.60 9.38
C SER A 74 7.15 14.71 8.63
N GLU A 75 6.48 13.84 9.36
CA GLU A 75 5.52 12.90 8.83
C GLU A 75 4.12 13.49 8.81
N VAL A 76 3.38 13.21 7.75
CA VAL A 76 1.99 13.60 7.55
C VAL A 76 1.16 12.38 7.28
N ASP A 77 0.07 12.20 8.00
CA ASP A 77 -0.87 11.13 7.75
C ASP A 77 -1.56 11.35 6.40
N LEU A 78 -1.54 10.31 5.56
CA LEU A 78 -2.11 10.35 4.24
C LEU A 78 -3.42 9.56 4.18
N CYS A 79 -3.38 8.30 4.55
CA CYS A 79 -4.54 7.42 4.49
C CYS A 79 -4.40 6.21 5.42
N THR A 80 -5.52 5.56 5.68
CA THR A 80 -5.58 4.33 6.46
C THR A 80 -5.85 3.13 5.56
N VAL A 81 -5.02 2.11 5.67
CA VAL A 81 -5.20 0.82 4.97
C VAL A 81 -6.41 0.09 5.56
N PRO A 82 -7.37 -0.35 4.72
CA PRO A 82 -8.56 -1.07 5.18
C PRO A 82 -8.24 -2.31 6.04
N SER A 83 -9.09 -2.63 6.99
CA SER A 83 -8.89 -3.77 7.90
C SER A 83 -8.82 -5.12 7.19
N SER A 84 -9.41 -5.22 5.99
CA SER A 84 -9.38 -6.41 5.16
C SER A 84 -8.01 -6.68 4.51
N VAL A 85 -7.11 -5.70 4.49
CA VAL A 85 -5.75 -5.85 3.93
C VAL A 85 -4.77 -6.08 5.05
N PRO A 86 -3.99 -7.17 5.05
CA PRO A 86 -2.91 -7.38 6.00
C PRO A 86 -1.85 -6.27 5.96
N VAL A 87 -1.26 -5.98 7.10
CA VAL A 87 -0.15 -5.04 7.24
C VAL A 87 0.97 -5.68 8.06
N PRO A 88 2.24 -5.32 7.85
CA PRO A 88 3.34 -5.82 8.66
C PRO A 88 3.11 -5.50 10.14
N ASP A 89 3.57 -6.39 11.01
CA ASP A 89 3.61 -6.10 12.45
C ASP A 89 4.67 -5.02 12.71
N THR A 90 4.20 -3.84 13.12
CA THR A 90 5.05 -2.69 13.46
C THR A 90 5.09 -2.44 14.96
N THR A 91 4.86 -3.46 15.78
CA THR A 91 4.99 -3.36 17.24
C THR A 91 6.43 -2.97 17.58
N GLY A 92 6.60 -1.83 18.25
CA GLY A 92 7.90 -1.34 18.67
C GLY A 92 8.46 -0.17 17.88
N SER A 93 7.62 0.68 17.30
CA SER A 93 7.97 1.95 16.62
C SER A 93 8.69 1.85 15.28
N ALA A 94 8.73 0.69 14.65
CA ALA A 94 9.28 0.59 13.32
C ALA A 94 8.28 1.09 12.27
N TRP A 95 8.69 2.10 11.52
CA TRP A 95 8.02 2.45 10.27
C TRP A 95 8.62 1.62 9.13
N VAL A 96 7.78 1.21 8.19
CA VAL A 96 8.19 0.42 7.03
C VAL A 96 8.17 1.33 5.80
N PRO A 97 9.31 1.62 5.16
CA PRO A 97 9.32 2.33 3.90
C PRO A 97 8.65 1.46 2.85
N ILE A 98 7.61 1.98 2.20
CA ILE A 98 6.82 1.22 1.23
C ILE A 98 6.93 1.74 -0.20
N GLY A 99 7.41 2.97 -0.40
CA GLY A 99 7.52 3.54 -1.74
C GLY A 99 7.69 5.04 -1.74
N MET A 100 7.24 5.66 -2.83
CA MET A 100 7.40 7.10 -3.05
C MET A 100 6.09 7.73 -3.57
N LEU A 101 5.93 9.01 -3.25
CA LEU A 101 4.90 9.89 -3.78
C LEU A 101 5.58 11.09 -4.43
N ALA A 102 5.17 11.48 -5.63
CA ALA A 102 5.68 12.65 -6.32
C ALA A 102 4.54 13.49 -6.89
N GLY A 103 4.64 14.80 -6.76
CA GLY A 103 3.76 15.77 -7.40
C GLY A 103 4.38 16.36 -8.66
N MET A 104 3.57 17.02 -9.49
CA MET A 104 4.05 17.59 -10.76
C MET A 104 5.16 18.63 -10.58
N ASP A 105 5.12 19.38 -9.47
CA ASP A 105 6.11 20.43 -9.13
C ASP A 105 6.76 20.21 -7.75
N ALA A 106 6.54 19.03 -7.15
CA ALA A 106 7.04 18.71 -5.83
C ALA A 106 8.16 17.68 -5.90
N TYR A 107 9.09 17.77 -4.96
CA TYR A 107 10.11 16.75 -4.78
C TYR A 107 9.49 15.40 -4.42
N PRO A 108 10.13 14.29 -4.82
CA PRO A 108 9.72 12.97 -4.37
C PRO A 108 9.69 12.90 -2.85
N MET A 109 8.65 12.31 -2.32
CA MET A 109 8.44 12.13 -0.88
C MET A 109 8.34 10.64 -0.57
N ALA A 110 8.92 10.21 0.54
CA ALA A 110 8.83 8.82 0.95
C ALA A 110 7.42 8.49 1.46
N LEU A 111 6.92 7.33 1.06
CA LEU A 111 5.75 6.70 1.65
C LEU A 111 6.22 5.70 2.71
N ILE A 112 5.68 5.82 3.89
CA ILE A 112 5.96 4.91 5.00
C ILE A 112 4.65 4.36 5.57
N LEU A 113 4.71 3.13 6.07
CA LEU A 113 3.61 2.46 6.74
C LEU A 113 3.92 2.33 8.23
N VAL A 114 3.02 2.82 9.07
CA VAL A 114 3.09 2.73 10.52
C VAL A 114 1.79 2.12 11.03
N GLY A 115 1.83 0.88 11.45
CA GLY A 115 0.61 0.12 11.69
C GLY A 115 -0.24 0.07 10.41
N ARG A 116 -1.42 0.64 10.45
CA ARG A 116 -2.31 0.75 9.28
C ARG A 116 -2.30 2.12 8.61
N THR A 117 -1.57 3.08 9.13
CA THR A 117 -1.49 4.43 8.58
C THR A 117 -0.38 4.54 7.56
N VAL A 118 -0.72 4.92 6.34
CA VAL A 118 0.25 5.35 5.34
C VAL A 118 0.53 6.83 5.57
N LYS A 119 1.81 7.17 5.72
CA LYS A 119 2.28 8.54 5.94
C LYS A 119 3.16 8.99 4.80
N ILE A 120 3.16 10.29 4.57
CA ILE A 120 4.17 10.96 3.75
C ILE A 120 5.29 11.40 4.69
N ARG A 121 6.52 11.02 4.40
CA ARG A 121 7.70 11.57 5.05
C ARG A 121 8.35 12.61 4.16
N VAL A 122 8.54 13.79 4.72
CA VAL A 122 9.10 14.95 4.03
C VAL A 122 10.39 15.34 4.73
N ASP A 123 11.50 15.32 4.02
CA ASP A 123 12.82 15.59 4.60
C ASP A 123 13.17 17.08 4.65
N HIS A 124 12.41 17.92 3.93
CA HIS A 124 12.59 19.37 3.91
C HIS A 124 11.24 20.08 3.88
N GLN A 125 11.28 21.38 4.08
CA GLN A 125 10.07 22.18 4.05
C GLN A 125 9.39 22.08 2.68
N THR A 126 8.12 21.69 2.70
CA THR A 126 7.31 21.50 1.52
C THR A 126 5.95 22.16 1.74
N HIS A 127 5.50 22.88 0.74
CA HIS A 127 4.18 23.50 0.71
C HIS A 127 3.27 22.71 -0.21
N PHE A 128 2.14 22.26 0.31
CA PHE A 128 1.12 21.52 -0.45
C PHE A 128 -0.06 22.45 -0.75
N THR A 129 -0.11 22.93 -1.96
CA THR A 129 -1.19 23.82 -2.42
C THR A 129 -2.46 23.02 -2.73
N GLN A 130 -3.59 23.62 -2.42
CA GLN A 130 -4.89 23.08 -2.81
C GLN A 130 -4.95 22.76 -4.31
N GLY A 131 -5.45 21.58 -4.65
CA GLY A 131 -5.57 21.11 -6.03
C GLY A 131 -4.30 20.48 -6.61
N TRP A 132 -3.18 20.50 -5.91
CA TRP A 132 -1.99 19.77 -6.36
C TRP A 132 -2.25 18.28 -6.43
N ARG A 133 -1.76 17.68 -7.51
CA ARG A 133 -1.88 16.24 -7.77
C ARG A 133 -0.59 15.53 -7.45
N PHE A 134 -0.73 14.35 -6.89
CA PHE A 134 0.37 13.49 -6.52
C PHE A 134 0.11 12.08 -7.03
N TYR A 135 1.17 11.44 -7.46
CA TYR A 135 1.18 10.08 -7.98
C TYR A 135 2.20 9.26 -7.21
N GLY A 136 1.85 8.07 -6.85
CA GLY A 136 2.78 7.22 -6.12
C GLY A 136 2.37 5.77 -6.07
N GLN A 137 3.31 4.98 -5.59
CA GLN A 137 3.13 3.58 -5.37
C GLN A 137 3.85 3.17 -4.09
N GLY A 138 3.21 2.30 -3.34
CA GLY A 138 3.79 1.66 -2.18
C GLY A 138 3.61 0.15 -2.25
N THR A 139 4.58 -0.61 -1.73
CA THR A 139 4.52 -2.07 -1.66
C THR A 139 4.96 -2.58 -0.30
N TRP A 140 4.31 -3.62 0.20
CA TRP A 140 4.74 -4.31 1.42
C TRP A 140 4.37 -5.80 1.35
N ILE A 141 4.96 -6.57 2.26
CA ILE A 141 4.67 -7.98 2.47
C ILE A 141 4.08 -8.14 3.87
N ALA A 142 2.99 -8.89 3.98
CA ALA A 142 2.33 -9.21 5.25
C ALA A 142 1.62 -10.57 5.21
#